data_c952d872e0445d1c39a83ae7b33f1d3c
#
_entry.id   c952d872e0445d1c39a83ae7b33f1d3c
#
_cell.length_a   1.000
_cell.length_b   1.000
_cell.length_c   1.000
_cell.angle_alpha   90.00
_cell.angle_beta   90.00
_cell.angle_gamma   90.00
#
_symmetry.space_group_name_H-M   'P 1'
#
loop_
_entity.id
_entity.type
_entity.pdbx_description
1 polymer ?
#
loop_
_entity_poly.entity_id
_entity_poly.type
_entity_poly.pdbx_seq_one_letter_code
_entity_poly.pdbx_strand_id
1 'polypeptide(L)'
;VVVSFVLLGALLVGLRAAGQQLGWGFQLQTPLVVATLAALFTVIGLNLAGVFEFGAFLPNKLATLESRHPVVNSFLSGVLAVAIASPCTAPFMGASLGLAVTLPTPQALLVFAALGFGMALPYLAAGWIPAVAKLLPRPGPWMATLRQFMAFPMFATVTWLLWVLGQQSGIDGAASLLVLLVAMSMVIWSLTLIGRSRRIVGGISFVVLALLMWHAGQNITAVDARPATAAASEGSWQAWEPGRVEQILATGRPVFVDFTAAWCVTCQYNKKTTLANPAVMADLSAKNVALVRADWTRRDPAITAALGQLGRNGVPLYVLYQNGRPPVVLSEILSVDEVRSAVASL
;
A
#
# COMPACT_ATOMS: atom_id res chain seq x y z
N VAL A 1 15.93 4.01 -15.58
CA VAL A 1 14.94 4.44 -14.56
C VAL A 1 13.83 5.26 -15.21
N VAL A 2 14.12 6.44 -15.80
CA VAL A 2 13.07 7.32 -16.40
C VAL A 2 12.25 6.57 -17.47
N VAL A 3 12.92 5.90 -18.39
CA VAL A 3 12.26 5.11 -19.47
C VAL A 3 11.39 4.00 -18.87
N SER A 4 11.85 3.34 -17.82
CA SER A 4 11.06 2.28 -17.15
C SER A 4 9.80 2.83 -16.49
N PHE A 5 9.86 4.01 -15.84
CA PHE A 5 8.69 4.68 -15.27
C PHE A 5 7.71 5.17 -16.32
N VAL A 6 8.21 5.72 -17.44
CA VAL A 6 7.35 6.16 -18.56
C VAL A 6 6.67 4.96 -19.22
N LEU A 7 7.37 3.85 -19.43
CA LEU A 7 6.79 2.61 -19.95
C LEU A 7 5.74 2.04 -19.03
N LEU A 8 5.99 2.04 -17.71
CA LEU A 8 5.01 1.62 -16.72
C LEU A 8 3.77 2.52 -16.76
N GLY A 9 3.95 3.85 -16.82
CA GLY A 9 2.87 4.81 -16.96
C GLY A 9 2.06 4.61 -18.24
N ALA A 10 2.72 4.40 -19.36
CA ALA A 10 2.06 4.13 -20.66
C ALA A 10 1.27 2.81 -20.62
N LEU A 11 1.81 1.77 -19.99
CA LEU A 11 1.12 0.50 -19.80
C LEU A 11 -0.14 0.68 -18.96
N LEU A 12 -0.06 1.41 -17.86
CA LEU A 12 -1.22 1.67 -16.98
C LEU A 12 -2.31 2.48 -17.68
N VAL A 13 -1.91 3.52 -18.44
CA VAL A 13 -2.85 4.32 -19.24
C VAL A 13 -3.48 3.46 -20.34
N GLY A 14 -2.72 2.57 -20.98
CA GLY A 14 -3.21 1.63 -21.98
C GLY A 14 -4.20 0.60 -21.40
N LEU A 15 -3.92 0.03 -20.24
CA LEU A 15 -4.82 -0.90 -19.54
C LEU A 15 -6.13 -0.21 -19.11
N ARG A 16 -6.05 1.05 -18.71
CA ARG A 16 -7.23 1.87 -18.42
C ARG A 16 -8.08 2.10 -19.68
N ALA A 17 -7.46 2.42 -20.81
CA ALA A 17 -8.14 2.58 -22.08
C ALA A 17 -8.82 1.28 -22.55
N ALA A 18 -8.29 0.11 -22.15
CA ALA A 18 -8.88 -1.21 -22.37
C ALA A 18 -10.04 -1.54 -21.40
N GLY A 19 -10.53 -0.56 -20.60
CA GLY A 19 -11.70 -0.73 -19.71
C GLY A 19 -11.39 -1.46 -18.41
N GLN A 20 -10.14 -1.76 -18.11
CA GLN A 20 -9.76 -2.34 -16.81
C GLN A 20 -9.67 -1.23 -15.75
N GLN A 21 -10.62 -1.20 -14.85
CA GLN A 21 -10.61 -0.29 -13.68
C GLN A 21 -9.62 -0.81 -12.62
N LEU A 22 -8.33 -0.79 -12.93
CA LEU A 22 -7.28 -1.17 -12.01
C LEU A 22 -6.89 0.04 -11.15
N GLY A 23 -7.51 0.15 -9.98
CA GLY A 23 -7.07 1.09 -8.94
C GLY A 23 -5.81 0.55 -8.25
N TRP A 24 -4.88 1.43 -7.87
CA TRP A 24 -3.60 1.04 -7.20
C TRP A 24 -3.77 0.26 -5.88
N GLY A 25 -4.95 0.31 -5.27
CA GLY A 25 -5.23 -0.39 -4.01
C GLY A 25 -5.67 -1.84 -4.14
N PHE A 26 -5.98 -2.33 -5.36
CA PHE A 26 -6.54 -3.67 -5.54
C PHE A 26 -5.61 -4.80 -5.05
N GLN A 27 -4.31 -4.60 -5.13
CA GLN A 27 -3.30 -5.56 -4.69
C GLN A 27 -3.36 -5.77 -3.16
N LEU A 28 -3.65 -4.70 -2.40
CA LEU A 28 -3.78 -4.75 -0.95
C LEU A 28 -5.14 -5.26 -0.46
N GLN A 29 -6.07 -5.55 -1.37
CA GLN A 29 -7.39 -6.10 -1.04
C GLN A 29 -7.41 -7.63 -0.96
N THR A 30 -6.35 -8.29 -1.44
CA THR A 30 -6.24 -9.75 -1.43
C THR A 30 -5.32 -10.20 -0.30
N PRO A 31 -5.80 -10.98 0.69
CA PRO A 31 -5.00 -11.40 1.84
C PRO A 31 -3.71 -12.12 1.45
N LEU A 32 -3.76 -12.94 0.38
CA LEU A 32 -2.59 -13.66 -0.13
C LEU A 32 -1.50 -12.71 -0.64
N VAL A 33 -1.88 -11.64 -1.34
CA VAL A 33 -0.91 -10.64 -1.83
C VAL A 33 -0.29 -9.87 -0.68
N VAL A 34 -1.09 -9.49 0.33
CA VAL A 34 -0.58 -8.82 1.55
C VAL A 34 0.41 -9.73 2.28
N ALA A 35 0.09 -11.02 2.44
CA ALA A 35 0.98 -11.99 3.08
C ALA A 35 2.28 -12.18 2.29
N THR A 36 2.21 -12.27 0.96
CA THR A 36 3.38 -12.41 0.09
C THR A 36 4.27 -11.17 0.15
N LEU A 37 3.68 -9.98 0.15
CA LEU A 37 4.43 -8.72 0.31
C LEU A 37 5.09 -8.64 1.69
N ALA A 38 4.39 -9.01 2.76
CA ALA A 38 4.96 -9.04 4.09
C ALA A 38 6.15 -10.01 4.19
N ALA A 39 6.04 -11.19 3.57
CA ALA A 39 7.15 -12.14 3.47
C ALA A 39 8.33 -11.55 2.68
N LEU A 40 8.08 -10.94 1.53
CA LEU A 40 9.11 -10.29 0.72
C LEU A 40 9.84 -9.18 1.50
N PHE A 41 9.10 -8.30 2.16
CA PHE A 41 9.70 -7.22 2.97
C PHE A 41 10.47 -7.75 4.17
N THR A 42 10.03 -8.85 4.77
CA THR A 42 10.78 -9.51 5.85
C THR A 42 12.11 -10.04 5.33
N VAL A 43 12.13 -10.70 4.16
CA VAL A 43 13.36 -11.19 3.53
C VAL A 43 14.32 -10.04 3.22
N ILE A 44 13.81 -8.95 2.62
CA ILE A 44 14.63 -7.76 2.32
C ILE A 44 15.13 -7.13 3.62
N GLY A 45 14.28 -6.99 4.65
CA GLY A 45 14.65 -6.45 5.95
C GLY A 45 15.76 -7.26 6.62
N LEU A 46 15.66 -8.58 6.61
CA LEU A 46 16.70 -9.47 7.15
C LEU A 46 18.02 -9.36 6.36
N ASN A 47 17.93 -9.21 5.04
CA ASN A 47 19.13 -8.97 4.23
C ASN A 47 19.78 -7.62 4.56
N LEU A 48 18.99 -6.56 4.70
CA LEU A 48 19.50 -5.24 5.08
C LEU A 48 20.05 -5.23 6.51
N ALA A 49 19.44 -5.97 7.43
CA ALA A 49 19.95 -6.14 8.79
C ALA A 49 21.26 -6.91 8.87
N GLY A 50 21.69 -7.54 7.76
CA GLY A 50 22.95 -8.27 7.69
C GLY A 50 22.86 -9.72 8.22
N VAL A 51 21.64 -10.27 8.39
CA VAL A 51 21.45 -11.66 8.82
C VAL A 51 21.96 -12.62 7.77
N PHE A 52 21.80 -12.29 6.49
CA PHE A 52 22.34 -13.02 5.36
C PHE A 52 22.66 -12.11 4.19
N GLU A 53 23.55 -12.53 3.30
CA GLU A 53 23.89 -11.81 2.07
C GLU A 53 23.46 -12.63 0.85
N PHE A 54 22.66 -12.04 -0.04
CA PHE A 54 22.24 -12.70 -1.28
C PHE A 54 23.44 -13.14 -2.13
N GLY A 55 24.55 -12.38 -2.10
CA GLY A 55 25.77 -12.70 -2.85
C GLY A 55 26.44 -14.03 -2.46
N ALA A 56 26.20 -14.52 -1.25
CA ALA A 56 26.75 -15.79 -0.79
C ALA A 56 26.00 -17.03 -1.34
N PHE A 57 24.80 -16.86 -1.84
CA PHE A 57 23.93 -17.95 -2.32
C PHE A 57 23.79 -18.01 -3.83
N LEU A 58 24.06 -16.91 -4.56
CA LEU A 58 24.04 -16.95 -6.01
C LEU A 58 25.32 -17.60 -6.54
N PRO A 59 25.21 -18.66 -7.33
CA PRO A 59 26.38 -19.19 -8.03
C PRO A 59 26.95 -18.09 -8.93
N ASN A 60 28.30 -17.93 -8.91
CA ASN A 60 29.01 -16.92 -9.69
C ASN A 60 28.60 -16.85 -11.18
N LYS A 61 28.03 -17.92 -11.72
CA LYS A 61 27.51 -17.97 -13.10
C LYS A 61 26.26 -17.09 -13.35
N LEU A 62 25.45 -16.80 -12.32
CA LEU A 62 24.31 -15.89 -12.43
C LEU A 62 24.70 -14.43 -12.18
N ALA A 63 25.72 -14.20 -11.36
CA ALA A 63 26.28 -12.87 -11.17
C ALA A 63 27.05 -12.38 -12.42
N THR A 64 27.49 -13.28 -13.28
CA THR A 64 28.20 -13.01 -14.55
C THR A 64 27.28 -13.01 -15.77
N LEU A 65 25.95 -13.01 -15.61
CA LEU A 65 25.00 -12.65 -16.68
C LEU A 65 25.05 -11.12 -16.99
N GLU A 66 26.27 -10.57 -16.95
CA GLU A 66 26.56 -9.31 -17.57
C GLU A 66 26.38 -9.49 -19.07
N SER A 67 25.30 -8.90 -19.58
CA SER A 67 25.11 -8.81 -21.03
C SER A 67 26.36 -8.16 -21.63
N ARG A 68 26.87 -8.69 -22.75
CA ARG A 68 28.00 -8.11 -23.50
C ARG A 68 27.75 -6.65 -23.94
N HIS A 69 26.53 -6.15 -23.79
CA HIS A 69 26.15 -4.78 -24.12
C HIS A 69 25.96 -3.93 -22.86
N PRO A 70 26.77 -2.89 -22.64
CA PRO A 70 26.70 -2.02 -21.44
C PRO A 70 25.34 -1.33 -21.31
N VAL A 71 24.66 -1.02 -22.41
CA VAL A 71 23.34 -0.38 -22.41
C VAL A 71 22.26 -1.31 -21.84
N VAL A 72 22.29 -2.61 -22.22
CA VAL A 72 21.35 -3.62 -21.72
C VAL A 72 21.55 -3.83 -20.22
N ASN A 73 22.80 -3.86 -19.77
CA ASN A 73 23.14 -4.01 -18.36
C ASN A 73 22.62 -2.85 -17.51
N SER A 74 22.84 -1.62 -17.99
CA SER A 74 22.33 -0.40 -17.33
C SER A 74 20.80 -0.34 -17.32
N PHE A 75 20.14 -0.81 -18.37
CA PHE A 75 18.69 -0.90 -18.45
C PHE A 75 18.16 -1.94 -17.45
N LEU A 76 18.76 -3.13 -17.42
CA LEU A 76 18.37 -4.22 -16.52
C LEU A 76 18.55 -3.82 -15.05
N SER A 77 19.66 -3.16 -14.71
CA SER A 77 19.90 -2.60 -13.39
C SER A 77 18.85 -1.55 -13.02
N GLY A 78 18.44 -0.70 -13.97
CA GLY A 78 17.38 0.28 -13.78
C GLY A 78 16.01 -0.36 -13.54
N VAL A 79 15.67 -1.40 -14.28
CA VAL A 79 14.43 -2.18 -14.10
C VAL A 79 14.43 -2.86 -12.74
N LEU A 80 15.55 -3.49 -12.36
CA LEU A 80 15.69 -4.14 -11.06
C LEU A 80 15.55 -3.14 -9.90
N ALA A 81 16.18 -1.97 -10.01
CA ALA A 81 16.06 -0.90 -9.02
C ALA A 81 14.61 -0.43 -8.85
N VAL A 82 13.88 -0.25 -9.96
CA VAL A 82 12.46 0.12 -9.94
C VAL A 82 11.60 -1.01 -9.35
N ALA A 83 11.86 -2.26 -9.70
CA ALA A 83 11.13 -3.41 -9.18
C ALA A 83 11.30 -3.56 -7.66
N ILE A 84 12.51 -3.29 -7.13
CA ILE A 84 12.79 -3.34 -5.68
C ILE A 84 12.20 -2.11 -4.97
N ALA A 85 12.25 -0.92 -5.57
CA ALA A 85 11.75 0.31 -4.96
C ALA A 85 10.21 0.44 -5.05
N SER A 86 9.57 -0.12 -6.06
CA SER A 86 8.13 0.00 -6.31
C SER A 86 7.27 -0.45 -5.12
N PRO A 87 7.47 -1.62 -4.50
CA PRO A 87 6.66 -2.03 -3.37
C PRO A 87 6.84 -1.16 -2.12
N CYS A 88 8.05 -0.55 -1.94
CA CYS A 88 8.32 0.32 -0.79
C CYS A 88 7.63 1.68 -0.90
N THR A 89 7.39 2.16 -2.11
CA THR A 89 6.77 3.47 -2.36
C THR A 89 5.27 3.38 -2.56
N ALA A 90 4.73 2.21 -2.88
CA ALA A 90 3.32 1.97 -3.17
C ALA A 90 2.35 2.53 -2.11
N PRO A 91 2.56 2.34 -0.79
CA PRO A 91 1.65 2.87 0.23
C PRO A 91 1.59 4.40 0.26
N PHE A 92 2.71 5.07 -0.06
CA PHE A 92 2.83 6.53 -0.03
C PHE A 92 2.40 7.18 -1.35
N MET A 93 2.55 6.46 -2.46
CA MET A 93 2.24 6.97 -3.80
C MET A 93 0.78 6.74 -4.19
N GLY A 94 0.01 5.97 -3.41
CA GLY A 94 -1.36 5.60 -3.75
C GLY A 94 -2.27 6.81 -4.01
N ALA A 95 -2.17 7.86 -3.21
CA ALA A 95 -2.94 9.08 -3.39
C ALA A 95 -2.49 9.89 -4.63
N SER A 96 -1.19 10.08 -4.80
CA SER A 96 -0.64 10.85 -5.94
C SER A 96 -0.83 10.14 -7.28
N LEU A 97 -0.70 8.81 -7.30
CA LEU A 97 -0.94 8.00 -8.50
C LEU A 97 -2.44 7.85 -8.78
N GLY A 98 -3.27 7.76 -7.74
CA GLY A 98 -4.73 7.81 -7.88
C GLY A 98 -5.19 9.09 -8.58
N LEU A 99 -4.63 10.22 -8.19
CA LEU A 99 -4.86 11.50 -8.86
C LEU A 99 -4.29 11.51 -10.29
N ALA A 100 -3.06 11.03 -10.50
CA ALA A 100 -2.43 10.98 -11.82
C ALA A 100 -3.25 10.16 -12.82
N VAL A 101 -3.88 9.09 -12.37
CA VAL A 101 -4.74 8.25 -13.21
C VAL A 101 -6.05 8.95 -13.60
N THR A 102 -6.54 9.94 -12.83
CA THR A 102 -7.75 10.71 -13.20
C THR A 102 -7.45 11.85 -14.18
N LEU A 103 -6.18 12.24 -14.34
CA LEU A 103 -5.76 13.30 -15.24
C LEU A 103 -5.79 12.88 -16.74
N PRO A 104 -5.85 13.84 -17.67
CA PRO A 104 -5.64 13.58 -19.10
C PRO A 104 -4.30 12.89 -19.36
N THR A 105 -4.26 12.00 -20.35
CA THR A 105 -3.09 11.17 -20.69
C THR A 105 -1.74 11.90 -20.71
N PRO A 106 -1.60 13.12 -21.31
CA PRO A 106 -0.31 13.81 -21.32
C PRO A 106 0.14 14.27 -19.94
N GLN A 107 -0.81 14.67 -19.06
CA GLN A 107 -0.50 15.11 -17.70
C GLN A 107 -0.12 13.91 -16.82
N ALA A 108 -0.78 12.78 -16.99
CA ALA A 108 -0.43 11.53 -16.29
C ALA A 108 1.00 11.09 -16.64
N LEU A 109 1.37 11.07 -17.93
CA LEU A 109 2.72 10.74 -18.38
C LEU A 109 3.78 11.72 -17.86
N LEU A 110 3.46 13.01 -17.74
CA LEU A 110 4.34 14.01 -17.15
C LEU A 110 4.61 13.72 -15.66
N VAL A 111 3.61 13.30 -14.90
CA VAL A 111 3.79 12.92 -13.49
C VAL A 111 4.72 11.70 -13.38
N PHE A 112 4.52 10.67 -14.20
CA PHE A 112 5.40 9.50 -14.21
C PHE A 112 6.82 9.84 -14.64
N ALA A 113 6.99 10.71 -15.64
CA ALA A 113 8.29 11.19 -16.06
C ALA A 113 8.99 12.00 -14.96
N ALA A 114 8.26 12.88 -14.26
CA ALA A 114 8.79 13.66 -13.15
C ALA A 114 9.25 12.78 -11.98
N LEU A 115 8.47 11.74 -11.64
CA LEU A 115 8.85 10.73 -10.64
C LEU A 115 10.11 9.98 -11.04
N GLY A 116 10.18 9.52 -12.28
CA GLY A 116 11.36 8.83 -12.81
C GLY A 116 12.60 9.72 -12.85
N PHE A 117 12.43 11.00 -13.18
CA PHE A 117 13.50 11.99 -13.16
C PHE A 117 13.97 12.28 -11.72
N GLY A 118 13.05 12.42 -10.77
CA GLY A 118 13.37 12.61 -9.36
C GLY A 118 14.22 11.47 -8.79
N MET A 119 13.90 10.21 -9.13
CA MET A 119 14.70 9.05 -8.74
C MET A 119 16.06 8.97 -9.46
N ALA A 120 16.15 9.45 -10.69
CA ALA A 120 17.40 9.48 -11.45
C ALA A 120 18.33 10.64 -11.03
N LEU A 121 17.77 11.71 -10.45
CA LEU A 121 18.47 12.96 -10.15
C LEU A 121 19.70 12.77 -9.25
N PRO A 122 19.68 11.98 -8.15
CA PRO A 122 20.86 11.75 -7.34
C PRO A 122 22.01 11.11 -8.13
N TYR A 123 21.69 10.15 -9.02
CA TYR A 123 22.70 9.47 -9.83
C TYR A 123 23.26 10.38 -10.93
N LEU A 124 22.40 11.19 -11.55
CA LEU A 124 22.82 12.20 -12.54
C LEU A 124 23.67 13.28 -11.91
N ALA A 125 23.29 13.75 -10.71
CA ALA A 125 24.07 14.76 -9.98
C ALA A 125 25.47 14.22 -9.60
N ALA A 126 25.53 12.97 -9.12
CA ALA A 126 26.81 12.34 -8.79
C ALA A 126 27.69 12.08 -10.02
N GLY A 127 27.08 11.80 -11.20
CA GLY A 127 27.81 11.57 -12.45
C GLY A 127 28.27 12.83 -13.16
N TRP A 128 27.50 13.94 -13.07
CA TRP A 128 27.82 15.18 -13.82
C TRP A 128 28.60 16.21 -13.01
N ILE A 129 28.40 16.23 -11.69
CA ILE A 129 29.05 17.24 -10.83
C ILE A 129 30.13 16.58 -9.98
N PRO A 130 31.43 16.74 -10.35
CA PRO A 130 32.56 16.15 -9.60
C PRO A 130 32.61 16.61 -8.14
N ALA A 131 32.05 17.79 -7.84
CA ALA A 131 31.97 18.32 -6.49
C ALA A 131 31.00 17.47 -5.61
N VAL A 132 29.87 17.02 -6.17
CA VAL A 132 28.91 16.15 -5.49
C VAL A 132 29.55 14.78 -5.27
N ALA A 133 30.24 14.24 -6.26
CA ALA A 133 30.98 12.98 -6.13
C ALA A 133 32.05 13.01 -5.05
N LYS A 134 32.71 14.17 -4.86
CA LYS A 134 33.71 14.41 -3.78
C LYS A 134 33.05 14.62 -2.41
N LEU A 135 31.83 15.14 -2.37
CA LEU A 135 31.07 15.37 -1.14
C LEU A 135 30.46 14.06 -0.63
N LEU A 136 30.23 13.06 -1.53
CA LEU A 136 29.79 11.74 -1.07
C LEU A 136 30.91 11.08 -0.27
N PRO A 137 30.64 10.70 0.98
CA PRO A 137 31.63 10.03 1.80
C PRO A 137 32.05 8.72 1.12
N ARG A 138 33.36 8.45 1.13
CA ARG A 138 33.92 7.21 0.56
C ARG A 138 33.24 5.99 1.17
N PRO A 139 33.01 4.91 0.38
CA PRO A 139 32.43 3.68 0.92
C PRO A 139 33.26 3.19 2.12
N GLY A 140 32.60 3.03 3.25
CA GLY A 140 33.22 2.69 4.51
C GLY A 140 32.23 2.07 5.51
N PRO A 141 32.61 1.86 6.77
CA PRO A 141 31.79 1.24 7.80
C PRO A 141 30.41 1.91 8.00
N TRP A 142 30.32 3.23 7.75
CA TRP A 142 29.06 3.97 7.84
C TRP A 142 27.98 3.46 6.88
N MET A 143 28.39 2.91 5.73
CA MET A 143 27.46 2.35 4.74
C MET A 143 26.78 1.07 5.26
N ALA A 144 27.51 0.27 6.04
CA ALA A 144 26.94 -0.90 6.72
C ALA A 144 25.89 -0.46 7.76
N THR A 145 26.20 0.58 8.54
CA THR A 145 25.29 1.15 9.52
C THR A 145 24.05 1.76 8.86
N LEU A 146 24.22 2.48 7.76
CA LEU A 146 23.09 3.03 6.98
C LEU A 146 22.20 1.91 6.41
N ARG A 147 22.81 0.84 5.89
CA ARG A 147 22.09 -0.35 5.41
C ARG A 147 21.27 -0.99 6.52
N GLN A 148 21.83 -1.16 7.70
CA GLN A 148 21.11 -1.69 8.87
C GLN A 148 20.01 -0.75 9.33
N PHE A 149 20.24 0.57 9.31
CA PHE A 149 19.22 1.55 9.63
C PHE A 149 18.02 1.47 8.68
N MET A 150 18.26 1.23 7.39
CA MET A 150 17.18 1.06 6.40
C MET A 150 16.35 -0.23 6.61
N ALA A 151 16.80 -1.18 7.43
CA ALA A 151 16.00 -2.33 7.81
C ALA A 151 14.80 -1.95 8.70
N PHE A 152 14.90 -0.91 9.53
CA PHE A 152 13.81 -0.49 10.42
C PHE A 152 12.54 -0.07 9.69
N PRO A 153 12.58 0.81 8.66
CA PRO A 153 11.41 1.12 7.85
C PRO A 153 10.78 -0.13 7.20
N MET A 154 11.61 -1.11 6.80
CA MET A 154 11.11 -2.35 6.21
C MET A 154 10.29 -3.15 7.23
N PHE A 155 10.80 -3.33 8.45
CA PHE A 155 10.03 -4.00 9.51
C PHE A 155 8.80 -3.20 9.95
N ALA A 156 8.87 -1.87 9.95
CA ALA A 156 7.69 -1.03 10.18
C ALA A 156 6.60 -1.28 9.13
N THR A 157 6.99 -1.41 7.86
CA THR A 157 6.06 -1.75 6.76
C THR A 157 5.48 -3.15 6.94
N VAL A 158 6.27 -4.14 7.37
CA VAL A 158 5.78 -5.50 7.69
C VAL A 158 4.74 -5.44 8.80
N THR A 159 5.00 -4.68 9.86
CA THR A 159 4.05 -4.51 10.98
C THR A 159 2.74 -3.87 10.49
N TRP A 160 2.83 -2.89 9.60
CA TRP A 160 1.65 -2.28 9.00
C TRP A 160 0.87 -3.26 8.12
N LEU A 161 1.55 -4.06 7.28
CA LEU A 161 0.91 -5.10 6.46
C LEU A 161 0.25 -6.19 7.32
N LEU A 162 0.87 -6.56 8.45
CA LEU A 162 0.29 -7.48 9.42
C LEU A 162 -1.01 -6.92 10.02
N TRP A 163 -1.02 -5.63 10.36
CA TRP A 163 -2.22 -4.95 10.83
C TRP A 163 -3.32 -4.91 9.75
N VAL A 164 -2.96 -4.61 8.50
CA VAL A 164 -3.90 -4.63 7.36
C VAL A 164 -4.50 -6.01 7.17
N LEU A 165 -3.68 -7.08 7.24
CA LEU A 165 -4.18 -8.45 7.15
C LEU A 165 -5.13 -8.78 8.31
N GLY A 166 -4.82 -8.31 9.51
CA GLY A 166 -5.71 -8.46 10.67
C GLY A 166 -7.08 -7.83 10.48
N GLN A 167 -7.17 -6.73 9.71
CA GLN A 167 -8.46 -6.13 9.33
C GLN A 167 -9.20 -6.93 8.24
N GLN A 168 -8.50 -7.74 7.46
CA GLN A 168 -9.10 -8.55 6.38
C GLN A 168 -9.51 -9.95 6.84
N SER A 169 -8.62 -10.63 7.55
CA SER A 169 -8.77 -12.05 7.93
C SER A 169 -8.92 -12.25 9.44
N GLY A 170 -9.09 -11.16 10.19
CA GLY A 170 -9.19 -11.20 11.64
C GLY A 170 -7.86 -11.43 12.35
N ILE A 171 -7.94 -11.54 13.69
CA ILE A 171 -6.76 -11.69 14.55
C ILE A 171 -6.03 -13.01 14.31
N ASP A 172 -6.78 -14.08 13.97
CA ASP A 172 -6.22 -15.40 13.70
C ASP A 172 -5.41 -15.43 12.41
N GLY A 173 -5.86 -14.68 11.37
CA GLY A 173 -5.12 -14.49 10.13
C GLY A 173 -3.81 -13.74 10.35
N ALA A 174 -3.85 -12.66 11.14
CA ALA A 174 -2.66 -11.89 11.51
C ALA A 174 -1.66 -12.71 12.33
N ALA A 175 -2.15 -13.46 13.33
CA ALA A 175 -1.32 -14.34 14.15
C ALA A 175 -0.67 -15.45 13.30
N SER A 176 -1.42 -16.06 12.39
CA SER A 176 -0.93 -17.08 11.47
C SER A 176 0.18 -16.55 10.55
N LEU A 177 0.01 -15.32 10.01
CA LEU A 177 1.06 -14.68 9.22
C LEU A 177 2.30 -14.39 10.07
N LEU A 178 2.14 -13.87 11.29
CA LEU A 178 3.27 -13.60 12.18
C LEU A 178 4.10 -14.86 12.44
N VAL A 179 3.44 -15.98 12.75
CA VAL A 179 4.11 -17.28 12.96
C VAL A 179 4.84 -17.74 11.70
N LEU A 180 4.25 -17.55 10.51
CA LEU A 180 4.90 -17.86 9.23
C LEU A 180 6.15 -17.00 9.01
N LEU A 181 6.09 -15.70 9.29
CA LEU A 181 7.22 -14.79 9.13
C LEU A 181 8.36 -15.15 10.09
N VAL A 182 8.05 -15.54 11.32
CA VAL A 182 9.05 -16.03 12.30
C VAL A 182 9.68 -17.34 11.83
N ALA A 183 8.88 -18.31 11.37
CA ALA A 183 9.38 -19.57 10.84
C ALA A 183 10.25 -19.37 9.60
N MET A 184 9.85 -18.48 8.70
CA MET A 184 10.64 -18.10 7.52
C MET A 184 11.97 -17.45 7.92
N SER A 185 11.96 -16.55 8.90
CA SER A 185 13.17 -15.92 9.44
C SER A 185 14.12 -16.97 10.04
N MET A 186 13.57 -17.98 10.72
CA MET A 186 14.34 -19.09 11.27
C MET A 186 14.97 -19.97 10.18
N VAL A 187 14.25 -20.22 9.07
CA VAL A 187 14.81 -20.92 7.91
C VAL A 187 15.96 -20.13 7.32
N ILE A 188 15.78 -18.83 7.08
CA ILE A 188 16.83 -17.96 6.52
C ILE A 188 18.06 -17.94 7.43
N TRP A 189 17.86 -17.77 8.74
CA TRP A 189 18.93 -17.79 9.71
C TRP A 189 19.66 -19.16 9.73
N SER A 190 18.93 -20.27 9.61
CA SER A 190 19.53 -21.61 9.57
C SER A 190 20.48 -21.81 8.38
N LEU A 191 20.27 -21.10 7.27
CA LEU A 191 21.13 -21.12 6.10
C LEU A 191 22.51 -20.49 6.35
N THR A 192 22.62 -19.61 7.36
CA THR A 192 23.90 -18.99 7.75
C THR A 192 24.75 -19.89 8.63
N LEU A 193 24.17 -20.96 9.19
CA LEU A 193 24.89 -21.94 10.00
C LEU A 193 25.85 -22.78 9.15
N ILE A 194 26.91 -23.31 9.77
CA ILE A 194 27.94 -24.07 9.09
C ILE A 194 27.89 -25.55 9.55
N GLY A 195 28.14 -26.48 8.64
CA GLY A 195 28.34 -27.89 8.95
C GLY A 195 27.05 -28.71 9.18
N ARG A 196 27.08 -29.60 10.18
CA ARG A 196 25.97 -30.51 10.47
C ARG A 196 24.74 -29.82 11.02
N SER A 197 24.96 -28.74 11.78
CA SER A 197 23.89 -27.90 12.35
C SER A 197 23.01 -27.27 11.26
N ARG A 198 23.59 -26.82 10.15
CA ARG A 198 22.85 -26.29 9.00
C ARG A 198 21.85 -27.31 8.45
N ARG A 199 22.28 -28.59 8.31
CA ARG A 199 21.40 -29.62 7.75
C ARG A 199 20.27 -30.01 8.70
N ILE A 200 20.58 -30.14 10.00
CA ILE A 200 19.59 -30.53 11.01
C ILE A 200 18.60 -29.37 11.27
N VAL A 201 19.10 -28.21 11.64
CA VAL A 201 18.25 -27.05 11.96
C VAL A 201 17.51 -26.57 10.72
N GLY A 202 18.19 -26.51 9.57
CA GLY A 202 17.57 -26.13 8.30
C GLY A 202 16.48 -27.10 7.86
N GLY A 203 16.71 -28.40 7.98
CA GLY A 203 15.70 -29.41 7.66
C GLY A 203 14.48 -29.32 8.59
N ILE A 204 14.69 -29.21 9.90
CA ILE A 204 13.59 -29.06 10.87
C ILE A 204 12.82 -27.77 10.61
N SER A 205 13.53 -26.65 10.45
CA SER A 205 12.88 -25.34 10.18
C SER A 205 12.09 -25.35 8.89
N PHE A 206 12.58 -26.01 7.84
CA PHE A 206 11.87 -26.13 6.56
C PHE A 206 10.60 -26.96 6.69
N VAL A 207 10.67 -28.10 7.40
CA VAL A 207 9.49 -28.94 7.67
C VAL A 207 8.46 -28.19 8.49
N VAL A 208 8.90 -27.47 9.53
CA VAL A 208 8.02 -26.63 10.35
C VAL A 208 7.34 -25.54 9.50
N LEU A 209 8.10 -24.85 8.64
CA LEU A 209 7.55 -23.84 7.73
C LEU A 209 6.53 -24.45 6.76
N ALA A 210 6.81 -25.62 6.19
CA ALA A 210 5.89 -26.30 5.27
C ALA A 210 4.58 -26.71 5.96
N LEU A 211 4.65 -27.26 7.18
CA LEU A 211 3.48 -27.61 7.99
C LEU A 211 2.66 -26.37 8.38
N LEU A 212 3.36 -25.30 8.78
CA LEU A 212 2.72 -24.02 9.11
C LEU A 212 2.07 -23.39 7.89
N MET A 213 2.70 -23.42 6.72
CA MET A 213 2.09 -22.94 5.47
C MET A 213 0.81 -23.69 5.12
N TRP A 214 0.81 -25.02 5.31
CA TRP A 214 -0.40 -25.83 5.09
C TRP A 214 -1.53 -25.44 6.04
N HIS A 215 -1.23 -25.28 7.33
CA HIS A 215 -2.25 -24.94 8.35
C HIS A 215 -2.65 -23.45 8.32
N ALA A 216 -1.68 -22.56 8.25
CA ALA A 216 -1.91 -21.12 8.28
C ALA A 216 -2.49 -20.56 6.98
N GLY A 217 -2.23 -21.22 5.84
CA GLY A 217 -2.80 -20.84 4.55
C GLY A 217 -4.32 -20.78 4.57
N GLN A 218 -4.95 -21.70 5.27
CA GLN A 218 -6.41 -21.74 5.44
C GLN A 218 -6.93 -20.53 6.26
N ASN A 219 -6.22 -20.15 7.33
CA ASN A 219 -6.60 -19.01 8.18
C ASN A 219 -6.35 -17.65 7.51
N ILE A 220 -5.28 -17.53 6.71
CA ILE A 220 -4.96 -16.30 5.97
C ILE A 220 -5.99 -16.05 4.86
N THR A 221 -6.42 -17.12 4.18
CA THR A 221 -7.42 -17.03 3.11
C THR A 221 -8.84 -17.09 3.62
N ALA A 222 -9.07 -17.52 4.87
CA ALA A 222 -10.36 -17.44 5.50
C ALA A 222 -10.77 -15.97 5.61
N VAL A 223 -11.69 -15.58 4.78
CA VAL A 223 -12.35 -14.27 4.89
C VAL A 223 -13.24 -14.38 6.12
N ASP A 224 -12.87 -13.72 7.20
CA ASP A 224 -13.75 -13.60 8.37
C ASP A 224 -15.12 -13.11 7.86
N ALA A 225 -16.14 -13.95 8.06
CA ALA A 225 -17.53 -13.64 7.68
C ALA A 225 -18.14 -12.60 8.65
N ARG A 226 -17.31 -11.85 9.39
CA ARG A 226 -17.83 -10.67 10.10
C ARG A 226 -18.43 -9.74 9.05
N PRO A 227 -19.73 -9.50 9.10
CA PRO A 227 -20.34 -8.57 8.18
C PRO A 227 -19.60 -7.24 8.30
N ALA A 228 -19.34 -6.60 7.17
CA ALA A 228 -18.74 -5.27 7.10
C ALA A 228 -19.52 -4.25 7.99
N THR A 229 -20.75 -4.56 8.31
CA THR A 229 -21.63 -3.89 9.29
C THR A 229 -21.02 -3.79 10.70
N ALA A 230 -20.25 -4.76 11.17
CA ALA A 230 -19.68 -4.71 12.53
C ALA A 230 -18.44 -3.80 12.64
N ALA A 231 -17.66 -3.68 11.54
CA ALA A 231 -16.50 -2.78 11.51
C ALA A 231 -16.90 -1.33 11.16
N ALA A 232 -18.06 -1.14 10.55
CA ALA A 232 -18.57 0.18 10.16
C ALA A 232 -19.38 0.87 11.27
N SER A 233 -19.86 0.12 12.28
CA SER A 233 -20.67 0.65 13.39
C SER A 233 -19.82 1.08 14.58
N GLU A 234 -18.70 1.78 14.35
CA GLU A 234 -18.00 2.49 15.42
C GLU A 234 -18.72 3.80 15.75
N GLY A 235 -19.45 3.81 16.85
CA GLY A 235 -20.15 5.01 17.33
C GLY A 235 -21.43 5.33 16.51
N SER A 236 -21.52 6.55 15.98
CA SER A 236 -22.68 7.06 15.22
C SER A 236 -22.66 6.70 13.72
N TRP A 237 -21.64 5.95 13.24
CA TRP A 237 -21.48 5.58 11.85
C TRP A 237 -22.33 4.35 11.50
N GLN A 238 -23.03 4.43 10.37
CA GLN A 238 -23.79 3.31 9.79
C GLN A 238 -23.01 2.67 8.65
N ALA A 239 -23.12 1.37 8.47
CA ALA A 239 -22.56 0.70 7.31
C ALA A 239 -23.25 1.17 6.02
N TRP A 240 -22.46 1.40 4.99
CA TRP A 240 -22.98 1.67 3.65
C TRP A 240 -23.51 0.39 3.02
N GLU A 241 -24.68 0.49 2.41
CA GLU A 241 -25.30 -0.55 1.61
C GLU A 241 -25.92 0.09 0.36
N PRO A 242 -26.05 -0.64 -0.76
CA PRO A 242 -26.76 -0.12 -1.94
C PRO A 242 -28.17 0.36 -1.58
N GLY A 243 -28.51 1.60 -1.99
CA GLY A 243 -29.80 2.23 -1.69
C GLY A 243 -29.94 2.85 -0.29
N ARG A 244 -28.96 2.68 0.61
CA ARG A 244 -29.01 3.25 1.97
C ARG A 244 -29.01 4.78 1.95
N VAL A 245 -28.22 5.38 1.07
CA VAL A 245 -28.11 6.85 0.94
C VAL A 245 -29.46 7.41 0.51
N GLU A 246 -30.10 6.84 -0.50
CA GLU A 246 -31.40 7.21 -1.03
C GLU A 246 -32.50 7.07 0.03
N GLN A 247 -32.49 5.97 0.78
CA GLN A 247 -33.43 5.74 1.88
C GLN A 247 -33.34 6.82 2.95
N ILE A 248 -32.13 7.22 3.34
CA ILE A 248 -31.94 8.26 4.35
C ILE A 248 -32.33 9.63 3.79
N LEU A 249 -31.96 9.95 2.54
CA LEU A 249 -32.35 11.19 1.87
C LEU A 249 -33.86 11.33 1.76
N ALA A 250 -34.61 10.23 1.54
CA ALA A 250 -36.07 10.22 1.52
C ALA A 250 -36.69 10.66 2.85
N THR A 251 -35.97 10.50 3.98
CA THR A 251 -36.39 11.03 5.29
C THR A 251 -36.12 12.52 5.47
N GLY A 252 -35.55 13.20 4.47
CA GLY A 252 -35.16 14.62 4.54
C GLY A 252 -33.83 14.88 5.24
N ARG A 253 -33.10 13.84 5.67
CA ARG A 253 -31.81 14.00 6.36
C ARG A 253 -30.66 14.05 5.36
N PRO A 254 -29.70 14.98 5.50
CA PRO A 254 -28.46 14.95 4.73
C PRO A 254 -27.62 13.73 5.10
N VAL A 255 -26.77 13.27 4.18
CA VAL A 255 -25.92 12.07 4.38
C VAL A 255 -24.47 12.42 4.08
N PHE A 256 -23.59 12.14 5.02
CA PHE A 256 -22.14 12.18 4.82
C PHE A 256 -21.61 10.76 4.63
N VAL A 257 -21.01 10.48 3.47
CA VAL A 257 -20.46 9.17 3.15
C VAL A 257 -18.93 9.21 3.16
N ASP A 258 -18.32 8.34 3.99
CA ASP A 258 -16.89 8.10 4.10
C ASP A 258 -16.54 6.80 3.37
N PHE A 259 -16.05 6.89 2.12
CA PHE A 259 -15.46 5.76 1.41
C PHE A 259 -14.01 5.59 1.86
N THR A 260 -13.73 4.49 2.54
CA THR A 260 -12.51 4.28 3.27
C THR A 260 -11.97 2.85 3.11
N ALA A 261 -10.71 2.62 3.51
CA ALA A 261 -10.15 1.29 3.64
C ALA A 261 -9.09 1.26 4.75
N ALA A 262 -8.87 0.09 5.37
CA ALA A 262 -7.84 -0.08 6.39
C ALA A 262 -6.42 0.17 5.85
N TRP A 263 -6.13 -0.30 4.64
CA TRP A 263 -4.83 -0.11 3.98
C TRP A 263 -4.57 1.32 3.49
N CYS A 264 -5.55 2.20 3.52
CA CYS A 264 -5.46 3.58 3.06
C CYS A 264 -4.92 4.50 4.17
N VAL A 265 -3.66 4.88 4.10
CA VAL A 265 -2.99 5.72 5.11
C VAL A 265 -3.69 7.08 5.26
N THR A 266 -4.04 7.74 4.14
CA THR A 266 -4.76 9.02 4.14
C THR A 266 -6.12 8.90 4.82
N CYS A 267 -6.84 7.78 4.58
CA CYS A 267 -8.13 7.54 5.25
C CYS A 267 -7.96 7.45 6.76
N GLN A 268 -6.92 6.72 7.24
CA GLN A 268 -6.64 6.59 8.66
C GLN A 268 -6.22 7.92 9.29
N TYR A 269 -5.45 8.74 8.56
CA TYR A 269 -5.12 10.09 8.99
C TYR A 269 -6.38 10.95 9.16
N ASN A 270 -7.24 11.03 8.13
CA ASN A 270 -8.47 11.82 8.18
C ASN A 270 -9.44 11.36 9.27
N LYS A 271 -9.54 10.04 9.50
CA LYS A 271 -10.35 9.49 10.61
C LYS A 271 -9.90 9.98 11.97
N LYS A 272 -8.57 10.01 12.20
CA LYS A 272 -8.00 10.38 13.50
C LYS A 272 -7.93 11.89 13.73
N THR A 273 -7.80 12.67 12.67
CA THR A 273 -7.63 14.13 12.76
C THR A 273 -8.95 14.86 12.54
N THR A 274 -9.50 14.83 11.34
CA THR A 274 -10.64 15.63 10.94
C THR A 274 -11.98 15.02 11.35
N LEU A 275 -12.19 13.73 11.09
CA LEU A 275 -13.46 13.07 11.41
C LEU A 275 -13.61 12.71 12.91
N ALA A 276 -12.53 12.70 13.66
CA ALA A 276 -12.56 12.59 15.13
C ALA A 276 -12.62 13.96 15.83
N ASN A 277 -12.56 15.07 15.08
CA ASN A 277 -12.57 16.41 15.67
C ASN A 277 -13.94 16.72 16.28
N PRO A 278 -14.00 17.12 17.59
CA PRO A 278 -15.27 17.38 18.28
C PRO A 278 -16.11 18.46 17.61
N ALA A 279 -15.49 19.52 17.04
CA ALA A 279 -16.22 20.59 16.39
C ALA A 279 -16.90 20.10 15.10
N VAL A 280 -16.22 19.26 14.29
CA VAL A 280 -16.79 18.64 13.09
C VAL A 280 -17.96 17.73 13.47
N MET A 281 -17.80 16.91 14.50
CA MET A 281 -18.86 16.00 14.94
C MET A 281 -20.06 16.77 15.52
N ALA A 282 -19.82 17.88 16.22
CA ALA A 282 -20.88 18.75 16.72
C ALA A 282 -21.68 19.40 15.59
N ASP A 283 -21.00 19.92 14.56
CA ASP A 283 -21.64 20.55 13.40
C ASP A 283 -22.49 19.52 12.61
N LEU A 284 -21.95 18.31 12.38
CA LEU A 284 -22.68 17.20 11.73
C LEU A 284 -23.93 16.80 12.52
N SER A 285 -23.81 16.71 13.84
CA SER A 285 -24.92 16.39 14.74
C SER A 285 -25.97 17.50 14.78
N ALA A 286 -25.56 18.77 14.84
CA ALA A 286 -26.45 19.93 14.86
C ALA A 286 -27.33 20.02 13.59
N LYS A 287 -26.80 19.61 12.45
CA LYS A 287 -27.51 19.54 11.15
C LYS A 287 -28.21 18.18 10.95
N ASN A 288 -28.22 17.30 11.95
CA ASN A 288 -28.82 15.95 11.86
C ASN A 288 -28.31 15.14 10.67
N VAL A 289 -27.01 15.28 10.31
CA VAL A 289 -26.38 14.55 9.20
C VAL A 289 -26.24 13.10 9.56
N ALA A 290 -26.70 12.21 8.69
CA ALA A 290 -26.48 10.78 8.85
C ALA A 290 -25.05 10.42 8.40
N LEU A 291 -24.31 9.71 9.24
CA LEU A 291 -22.94 9.29 8.97
C LEU A 291 -22.94 7.86 8.43
N VAL A 292 -22.47 7.69 7.20
CA VAL A 292 -22.42 6.40 6.51
C VAL A 292 -20.99 6.09 6.12
N ARG A 293 -20.53 4.87 6.36
CA ARG A 293 -19.17 4.43 6.05
C ARG A 293 -19.19 3.29 5.07
N ALA A 294 -18.51 3.47 3.93
CA ALA A 294 -18.29 2.47 2.92
C ALA A 294 -16.87 1.90 3.07
N ASP A 295 -16.75 0.77 3.74
CA ASP A 295 -15.46 0.12 3.99
C ASP A 295 -15.06 -0.77 2.82
N TRP A 296 -14.10 -0.30 2.04
CA TRP A 296 -13.54 -0.97 0.87
C TRP A 296 -12.21 -1.68 1.17
N THR A 297 -11.98 -2.04 2.42
CA THR A 297 -10.79 -2.82 2.85
C THR A 297 -10.69 -4.14 2.09
N ARG A 298 -11.84 -4.77 1.88
CA ARG A 298 -12.02 -5.93 1.01
C ARG A 298 -12.72 -5.49 -0.27
N ARG A 299 -12.44 -6.18 -1.37
CA ARG A 299 -13.06 -5.85 -2.66
C ARG A 299 -14.57 -6.13 -2.62
N ASP A 300 -15.34 -5.08 -2.47
CA ASP A 300 -16.79 -5.11 -2.59
C ASP A 300 -17.22 -4.56 -3.96
N PRO A 301 -17.91 -5.36 -4.80
CA PRO A 301 -18.34 -4.93 -6.12
C PRO A 301 -19.33 -3.76 -6.08
N ALA A 302 -20.19 -3.69 -5.06
CA ALA A 302 -21.18 -2.62 -4.93
C ALA A 302 -20.52 -1.29 -4.58
N ILE A 303 -19.55 -1.28 -3.63
CA ILE A 303 -18.76 -0.09 -3.30
C ILE A 303 -17.90 0.32 -4.50
N THR A 304 -17.33 -0.65 -5.24
CA THR A 304 -16.53 -0.36 -6.45
C THR A 304 -17.40 0.32 -7.52
N ALA A 305 -18.62 -0.15 -7.73
CA ALA A 305 -19.57 0.46 -8.67
C ALA A 305 -19.97 1.89 -8.22
N ALA A 306 -20.21 2.10 -6.92
CA ALA A 306 -20.55 3.42 -6.37
C ALA A 306 -19.38 4.42 -6.54
N LEU A 307 -18.14 4.00 -6.29
CA LEU A 307 -16.96 4.81 -6.55
C LEU A 307 -16.85 5.17 -8.04
N GLY A 308 -17.09 4.21 -8.94
CA GLY A 308 -17.07 4.42 -10.39
C GLY A 308 -18.13 5.44 -10.86
N GLN A 309 -19.34 5.41 -10.28
CA GLN A 309 -20.40 6.41 -10.57
C GLN A 309 -20.00 7.83 -10.16
N LEU A 310 -19.17 7.96 -9.12
CA LEU A 310 -18.62 9.22 -8.66
C LEU A 310 -17.33 9.64 -9.40
N GLY A 311 -16.97 8.89 -10.46
CA GLY A 311 -15.76 9.15 -11.27
C GLY A 311 -14.46 8.82 -10.55
N ARG A 312 -14.50 7.98 -9.52
CA ARG A 312 -13.34 7.59 -8.73
C ARG A 312 -13.08 6.08 -8.79
N ASN A 313 -11.80 5.71 -8.78
CA ASN A 313 -11.34 4.31 -8.82
C ASN A 313 -10.61 3.89 -7.54
N GLY A 314 -10.79 4.64 -6.45
CA GLY A 314 -10.09 4.38 -5.20
C GLY A 314 -10.57 5.25 -4.05
N VAL A 315 -10.01 5.01 -2.89
CA VAL A 315 -10.25 5.73 -1.65
C VAL A 315 -8.99 6.51 -1.24
N PRO A 316 -9.12 7.62 -0.51
CA PRO A 316 -10.31 8.15 0.15
C PRO A 316 -11.26 8.90 -0.78
N LEU A 317 -12.55 8.85 -0.47
CA LEU A 317 -13.56 9.69 -1.09
C LEU A 317 -14.61 10.07 -0.05
N TYR A 318 -14.90 11.35 0.06
CA TYR A 318 -15.87 11.90 1.00
C TYR A 318 -16.95 12.65 0.24
N VAL A 319 -18.18 12.30 0.49
CA VAL A 319 -19.32 12.86 -0.26
C VAL A 319 -20.41 13.29 0.70
N LEU A 320 -20.86 14.53 0.55
CA LEU A 320 -22.01 15.08 1.27
C LEU A 320 -23.21 15.15 0.32
N TYR A 321 -24.25 14.40 0.67
CA TYR A 321 -25.50 14.35 -0.08
C TYR A 321 -26.59 15.15 0.62
N GLN A 322 -27.34 15.93 -0.15
CA GLN A 322 -28.53 16.66 0.30
C GLN A 322 -29.65 16.47 -0.70
N ASN A 323 -30.88 16.36 -0.21
CA ASN A 323 -32.04 16.18 -1.09
C ASN A 323 -32.21 17.39 -2.03
N GLY A 324 -32.41 17.11 -3.33
CA GLY A 324 -32.62 18.13 -4.36
C GLY A 324 -31.35 18.89 -4.80
N ARG A 325 -30.16 18.51 -4.32
CA ARG A 325 -28.87 19.13 -4.73
C ARG A 325 -27.90 18.06 -5.25
N PRO A 326 -27.00 18.44 -6.15
CA PRO A 326 -25.92 17.54 -6.56
C PRO A 326 -25.01 17.21 -5.37
N PRO A 327 -24.43 15.97 -5.35
CA PRO A 327 -23.52 15.58 -4.29
C PRO A 327 -22.24 16.44 -4.26
N VAL A 328 -21.84 16.88 -3.08
CA VAL A 328 -20.61 17.63 -2.87
C VAL A 328 -19.49 16.66 -2.53
N VAL A 329 -18.49 16.58 -3.42
CA VAL A 329 -17.29 15.76 -3.22
C VAL A 329 -16.23 16.64 -2.54
N LEU A 330 -15.69 16.17 -1.41
CA LEU A 330 -14.66 16.86 -0.65
C LEU A 330 -13.27 16.37 -1.06
N SER A 331 -12.23 17.09 -0.60
CA SER A 331 -10.84 16.78 -0.89
C SER A 331 -10.40 15.44 -0.27
N GLU A 332 -9.38 14.83 -0.87
CA GLU A 332 -8.82 13.56 -0.38
C GLU A 332 -8.13 13.69 0.99
N ILE A 333 -7.52 14.86 1.25
CA ILE A 333 -6.98 15.22 2.56
C ILE A 333 -7.95 16.23 3.16
N LEU A 334 -8.79 15.76 4.08
CA LEU A 334 -9.80 16.58 4.71
C LEU A 334 -9.18 17.62 5.65
N SER A 335 -9.59 18.86 5.51
CA SER A 335 -9.38 19.88 6.55
C SER A 335 -10.65 20.05 7.39
N VAL A 336 -10.47 20.47 8.64
CA VAL A 336 -11.60 20.77 9.55
C VAL A 336 -12.47 21.86 8.98
N ASP A 337 -11.87 22.94 8.43
CA ASP A 337 -12.58 24.06 7.88
C ASP A 337 -13.38 23.70 6.62
N GLU A 338 -12.86 22.84 5.76
CA GLU A 338 -13.56 22.36 4.58
C GLU A 338 -14.83 21.59 4.94
N VAL A 339 -14.72 20.63 5.88
CA VAL A 339 -15.90 19.85 6.30
C VAL A 339 -16.93 20.75 6.97
N ARG A 340 -16.51 21.65 7.85
CA ARG A 340 -17.42 22.60 8.53
C ARG A 340 -18.10 23.54 7.54
N SER A 341 -17.36 24.05 6.55
CA SER A 341 -17.93 24.90 5.49
C SER A 341 -18.95 24.15 4.64
N ALA A 342 -18.66 22.90 4.27
CA ALA A 342 -19.60 22.05 3.54
C ALA A 342 -20.86 21.75 4.37
N VAL A 343 -20.74 21.46 5.65
CA VAL A 343 -21.87 21.22 6.57
C VAL A 343 -22.66 22.52 6.81
N ALA A 344 -22.01 23.67 6.87
CA ALA A 344 -22.70 24.97 7.04
C ALA A 344 -23.57 25.29 5.81
N SER A 345 -23.22 24.84 4.62
CA SER A 345 -23.99 25.05 3.37
C SER A 345 -25.28 24.22 3.26
N LEU A 346 -25.50 23.22 4.18
CA LEU A 346 -26.75 22.49 4.35
C LEU A 346 -27.83 23.38 5.00
#